data_937ca5db82f6099d82a635e380e28cf5
#
_entry.id   937ca5db82f6099d82a635e380e28cf5
#
_cell.length_a   1.000
_cell.length_b   1.000
_cell.length_c   1.000
_cell.angle_alpha   90.00
_cell.angle_beta   90.00
_cell.angle_gamma   90.00
#
_symmetry.space_group_name_H-M   'P 1'
#
loop_
_entity.id
_entity.type
_entity.pdbx_description
1 polymer ?
#
loop_
_entity_poly.entity_id
_entity_poly.type
_entity_poly.pdbx_seq_one_letter_code
_entity_poly.pdbx_strand_id
1 'polypeptide(L)'
;MPMPEADAAAVAIDATTDEARKRPREPAIRRPLHPRLVLAAAVLLPGAGQVLNRMPTRALIMVFFMLLLGFLTLQLAAPERSFVGRHAGGIFVYAIAVLDAYTVARYRWECFRQRSQAKGV
;
A
#
# COMPACT_ATOMS: atom_id res chain seq x y z
N MET A 1 -37.83 14.59 -45.00
CA MET A 1 -38.01 15.67 -44.02
C MET A 1 -36.66 15.90 -43.34
N PRO A 2 -36.03 17.07 -43.44
CA PRO A 2 -34.84 17.34 -42.69
C PRO A 2 -35.18 17.41 -41.21
N MET A 3 -34.44 16.70 -40.37
CA MET A 3 -34.57 16.81 -38.90
C MET A 3 -34.29 18.26 -38.46
N PRO A 4 -35.10 18.82 -37.59
CA PRO A 4 -34.84 20.16 -37.11
C PRO A 4 -33.46 20.23 -36.41
N GLU A 5 -32.75 21.26 -36.75
CA GLU A 5 -31.34 21.53 -36.31
C GLU A 5 -31.18 21.48 -34.77
N ALA A 6 -32.27 21.73 -34.06
CA ALA A 6 -32.34 21.61 -32.59
C ALA A 6 -32.18 20.17 -32.06
N ASP A 7 -32.72 19.18 -32.79
CA ASP A 7 -32.61 17.77 -32.40
C ASP A 7 -31.18 17.23 -32.61
N ALA A 8 -30.51 17.65 -33.67
CA ALA A 8 -29.11 17.28 -33.92
C ALA A 8 -28.17 17.86 -32.88
N ALA A 9 -28.42 19.10 -32.43
CA ALA A 9 -27.66 19.73 -31.35
C ALA A 9 -27.90 19.04 -29.98
N ALA A 10 -29.11 18.64 -29.68
CA ALA A 10 -29.46 17.91 -28.45
C ALA A 10 -28.78 16.53 -28.40
N VAL A 11 -28.76 15.79 -29.51
CA VAL A 11 -28.09 14.50 -29.62
C VAL A 11 -26.59 14.64 -29.51
N ALA A 12 -26.00 15.69 -30.09
CA ALA A 12 -24.56 15.95 -29.98
C ALA A 12 -24.14 16.32 -28.55
N ILE A 13 -24.97 17.07 -27.82
CA ILE A 13 -24.73 17.42 -26.40
C ILE A 13 -24.82 16.17 -25.51
N ASP A 14 -25.79 15.31 -25.75
CA ASP A 14 -25.97 14.08 -24.98
C ASP A 14 -24.80 13.10 -25.21
N ALA A 15 -24.35 12.94 -26.44
CA ALA A 15 -23.20 12.11 -26.78
C ALA A 15 -21.90 12.62 -26.11
N THR A 16 -21.64 13.93 -26.10
CA THR A 16 -20.49 14.51 -25.43
C THR A 16 -20.55 14.40 -23.91
N THR A 17 -21.75 14.45 -23.33
CA THR A 17 -21.96 14.27 -21.89
C THR A 17 -21.73 12.81 -21.49
N ASP A 18 -22.13 11.85 -22.30
CA ASP A 18 -21.93 10.42 -22.04
C ASP A 18 -20.46 10.03 -22.20
N GLU A 19 -19.74 10.59 -23.17
CA GLU A 19 -18.30 10.39 -23.32
C GLU A 19 -17.50 11.01 -22.16
N ALA A 20 -17.92 12.15 -21.65
CA ALA A 20 -17.32 12.76 -20.48
C ALA A 20 -17.54 11.92 -19.21
N ARG A 21 -18.67 11.22 -19.15
CA ARG A 21 -19.04 10.30 -18.04
C ARG A 21 -18.27 8.99 -18.13
N LYS A 22 -17.95 8.52 -19.33
CA LYS A 22 -17.18 7.30 -19.59
C LYS A 22 -15.67 7.46 -19.41
N ARG A 23 -15.15 8.70 -19.35
CA ARG A 23 -13.73 8.90 -19.02
C ARG A 23 -13.45 8.28 -17.65
N PRO A 24 -12.56 7.29 -17.56
CA PRO A 24 -12.15 6.74 -16.28
C PRO A 24 -11.70 7.94 -15.44
N ARG A 25 -12.36 8.17 -14.30
CA ARG A 25 -11.90 9.17 -13.33
C ARG A 25 -10.46 8.80 -13.04
N GLU A 26 -9.51 9.58 -13.52
CA GLU A 26 -8.11 9.42 -13.13
C GLU A 26 -8.10 9.27 -11.62
N PRO A 27 -7.55 8.16 -11.09
CA PRO A 27 -7.53 7.97 -9.66
C PRO A 27 -6.82 9.18 -9.07
N ALA A 28 -7.55 9.94 -8.24
CA ALA A 28 -6.99 11.10 -7.56
C ALA A 28 -5.68 10.66 -6.93
N ILE A 29 -4.57 11.28 -7.35
CA ILE A 29 -3.22 10.95 -6.87
C ILE A 29 -3.21 11.33 -5.39
N ARG A 30 -3.65 10.39 -4.54
CA ARG A 30 -3.63 10.58 -3.10
C ARG A 30 -2.16 10.61 -2.68
N ARG A 31 -1.80 11.64 -1.95
CA ARG A 31 -0.45 11.77 -1.39
C ARG A 31 -0.12 10.49 -0.60
N PRO A 32 0.99 9.79 -0.90
CA PRO A 32 1.41 8.67 -0.10
C PRO A 32 1.79 9.15 1.32
N LEU A 33 1.60 8.30 2.30
CA LEU A 33 2.03 8.58 3.67
C LEU A 33 3.54 8.78 3.71
N HIS A 34 3.99 9.68 4.59
CA HIS A 34 5.41 9.94 4.74
C HIS A 34 6.14 8.67 5.21
N PRO A 35 7.29 8.28 4.60
CA PRO A 35 7.95 7.01 4.90
C PRO A 35 8.31 6.83 6.37
N ARG A 36 8.59 7.93 7.08
CA ARG A 36 8.87 7.89 8.53
C ARG A 36 7.65 7.49 9.37
N LEU A 37 6.43 7.90 8.97
CA LEU A 37 5.20 7.48 9.64
C LEU A 37 4.93 6.00 9.43
N VAL A 38 5.17 5.50 8.21
CA VAL A 38 5.04 4.08 7.90
C VAL A 38 6.05 3.26 8.67
N LEU A 39 7.29 3.74 8.79
CA LEU A 39 8.32 3.11 9.60
C LEU A 39 7.92 3.06 11.09
N ALA A 40 7.49 4.19 11.66
CA ALA A 40 7.04 4.25 13.04
C ALA A 40 5.88 3.28 13.33
N ALA A 41 4.89 3.25 12.43
CA ALA A 41 3.76 2.33 12.54
C ALA A 41 4.20 0.86 12.41
N ALA A 42 5.15 0.55 11.51
CA ALA A 42 5.68 -0.79 11.33
C ALA A 42 6.47 -1.30 12.54
N VAL A 43 7.16 -0.39 13.24
CA VAL A 43 7.91 -0.70 14.48
C VAL A 43 6.95 -0.88 15.66
N LEU A 44 5.89 -0.09 15.75
CA LEU A 44 4.93 -0.18 16.87
C LEU A 44 4.00 -1.39 16.77
N LEU A 45 3.51 -1.68 15.54
CA LEU A 45 2.59 -2.79 15.29
C LEU A 45 3.08 -3.63 14.10
N PRO A 46 3.36 -4.92 14.32
CA PRO A 46 3.75 -5.81 13.24
C PRO A 46 2.63 -5.88 12.18
N GLY A 47 2.99 -5.61 10.92
CA GLY A 47 2.04 -5.60 9.82
C GLY A 47 1.36 -4.25 9.55
N ALA A 48 1.37 -3.28 10.48
CA ALA A 48 0.74 -1.98 10.28
C ALA A 48 1.36 -1.19 9.12
N GLY A 49 2.66 -1.28 8.91
CA GLY A 49 3.35 -0.65 7.79
C GLY A 49 2.84 -1.11 6.43
N GLN A 50 2.58 -2.41 6.26
CA GLN A 50 2.01 -2.97 5.04
C GLN A 50 0.55 -2.60 4.84
N VAL A 51 -0.24 -2.53 5.93
CA VAL A 51 -1.64 -2.06 5.88
C VAL A 51 -1.69 -0.59 5.44
N LEU A 52 -0.84 0.27 5.99
CA LEU A 52 -0.73 1.67 5.59
C LEU A 52 -0.28 1.82 4.12
N ASN A 53 0.53 0.88 3.63
CA ASN A 53 0.91 0.78 2.23
C ASN A 53 -0.21 0.19 1.34
N ARG A 54 -1.42 -0.05 1.88
CA ARG A 54 -2.55 -0.66 1.18
C ARG A 54 -2.25 -2.05 0.61
N MET A 55 -1.47 -2.83 1.33
CA MET A 55 -1.13 -4.21 1.00
C MET A 55 -1.54 -5.15 2.15
N PRO A 56 -2.85 -5.29 2.45
CA PRO A 56 -3.31 -6.06 3.61
C PRO A 56 -2.95 -7.55 3.51
N THR A 57 -2.92 -8.11 2.32
CA THR A 57 -2.52 -9.51 2.10
C THR A 57 -1.06 -9.74 2.51
N ARG A 58 -0.16 -8.83 2.17
CA ARG A 58 1.24 -8.90 2.61
C ARG A 58 1.36 -8.78 4.13
N ALA A 59 0.57 -7.89 4.74
CA ALA A 59 0.53 -7.75 6.19
C ALA A 59 0.14 -9.07 6.86
N LEU A 60 -0.94 -9.73 6.38
CA LEU A 60 -1.39 -11.01 6.89
C LEU A 60 -0.33 -12.11 6.75
N ILE A 61 0.31 -12.22 5.61
CA ILE A 61 1.37 -13.20 5.36
C ILE A 61 2.54 -12.97 6.32
N MET A 62 3.00 -11.72 6.48
CA MET A 62 4.11 -11.40 7.38
C MET A 62 3.79 -11.69 8.84
N VAL A 63 2.59 -11.32 9.32
CA VAL A 63 2.13 -11.63 10.67
C VAL A 63 2.02 -13.13 10.88
N PHE A 64 1.48 -13.87 9.91
CA PHE A 64 1.39 -15.33 9.98
C PHE A 64 2.78 -15.96 10.12
N PHE A 65 3.73 -15.62 9.28
CA PHE A 65 5.09 -16.15 9.38
C PHE A 65 5.80 -15.73 10.67
N MET A 66 5.57 -14.51 11.15
CA MET A 66 6.13 -14.04 12.41
C MET A 66 5.65 -14.91 13.58
N LEU A 67 4.35 -15.18 13.64
CA LEU A 67 3.76 -16.01 14.69
C LEU A 67 4.21 -17.48 14.54
N LEU A 68 4.19 -17.99 13.31
CA LEU A 68 4.59 -19.37 13.03
C LEU A 68 6.06 -19.63 13.40
N LEU A 69 6.98 -18.79 12.89
CA LEU A 69 8.40 -18.97 13.18
C LEU A 69 8.72 -18.64 14.66
N GLY A 70 8.04 -17.64 15.23
CA GLY A 70 8.16 -17.35 16.65
C GLY A 70 7.73 -18.52 17.52
N PHE A 71 6.59 -19.14 17.22
CA PHE A 71 6.11 -20.33 17.91
C PHE A 71 7.05 -21.53 17.71
N LEU A 72 7.50 -21.75 16.47
CA LEU A 72 8.39 -22.86 16.15
C LEU A 72 9.73 -22.73 16.89
N THR A 73 10.34 -21.55 16.89
CA THR A 73 11.59 -21.30 17.63
C THR A 73 11.40 -21.42 19.14
N LEU A 74 10.22 -21.03 19.66
CA LEU A 74 9.89 -21.22 21.08
C LEU A 74 9.84 -22.71 21.46
N GLN A 75 9.26 -23.54 20.59
CA GLN A 75 9.14 -24.98 20.83
C GLN A 75 10.46 -25.74 20.67
N LEU A 76 11.29 -25.32 19.72
CA LEU A 76 12.58 -25.99 19.45
C LEU A 76 13.72 -25.49 20.36
N ALA A 77 13.56 -24.30 20.96
CA ALA A 77 14.59 -23.73 21.80
C ALA A 77 14.63 -24.40 23.17
N ALA A 78 15.84 -24.75 23.64
CA ALA A 78 16.02 -25.25 24.99
C ALA A 78 15.57 -24.21 26.03
N PRO A 79 14.96 -24.61 27.16
CA PRO A 79 14.43 -23.71 28.17
C PRO A 79 15.47 -22.78 28.80
N GLU A 80 16.75 -23.15 28.73
CA GLU A 80 17.89 -22.38 29.25
C GLU A 80 18.35 -21.24 28.32
N ARG A 81 17.78 -21.14 27.10
CA ARG A 81 18.13 -20.08 26.17
C ARG A 81 17.51 -18.74 26.59
N SER A 82 18.24 -17.65 26.27
CA SER A 82 17.72 -16.30 26.50
C SER A 82 16.39 -16.05 25.76
N PHE A 83 15.59 -15.11 26.26
CA PHE A 83 14.33 -14.71 25.65
C PHE A 83 14.46 -14.43 24.15
N VAL A 84 15.50 -13.69 23.75
CA VAL A 84 15.78 -13.37 22.34
C VAL A 84 16.04 -14.65 21.53
N GLY A 85 16.83 -15.59 22.06
CA GLY A 85 17.10 -16.87 21.38
C GLY A 85 15.84 -17.72 21.19
N ARG A 86 14.92 -17.68 22.15
CA ARG A 86 13.64 -18.44 22.08
C ARG A 86 12.65 -17.86 21.06
N HIS A 87 12.76 -16.56 20.74
CA HIS A 87 11.86 -15.87 19.81
C HIS A 87 12.57 -15.43 18.54
N ALA A 88 13.79 -15.91 18.29
CA ALA A 88 14.65 -15.46 17.20
C ALA A 88 13.98 -15.49 15.83
N GLY A 89 13.20 -16.53 15.49
CA GLY A 89 12.48 -16.64 14.23
C GLY A 89 11.42 -15.56 14.05
N GLY A 90 10.63 -15.30 15.11
CA GLY A 90 9.62 -14.24 15.08
C GLY A 90 10.24 -12.85 14.96
N ILE A 91 11.32 -12.59 15.72
CA ILE A 91 12.07 -11.33 15.67
C ILE A 91 12.69 -11.11 14.30
N PHE A 92 13.23 -12.14 13.69
CA PHE A 92 13.80 -12.08 12.35
C PHE A 92 12.76 -11.70 11.28
N VAL A 93 11.59 -12.37 11.27
CA VAL A 93 10.50 -12.03 10.36
C VAL A 93 9.97 -10.62 10.61
N TYR A 94 9.88 -10.21 11.88
CA TYR A 94 9.50 -8.85 12.24
C TYR A 94 10.46 -7.81 11.66
N ALA A 95 11.76 -8.01 11.78
CA ALA A 95 12.77 -7.11 11.22
C ALA A 95 12.63 -6.99 9.68
N ILE A 96 12.43 -8.12 8.99
CA ILE A 96 12.16 -8.12 7.54
C ILE A 96 10.87 -7.36 7.21
N ALA A 97 9.80 -7.56 7.97
CA ALA A 97 8.53 -6.88 7.75
C ALA A 97 8.65 -5.35 7.89
N VAL A 98 9.41 -4.87 8.87
CA VAL A 98 9.70 -3.44 9.06
C VAL A 98 10.49 -2.87 7.89
N LEU A 99 11.53 -3.58 7.44
CA LEU A 99 12.34 -3.16 6.29
C LEU A 99 11.53 -3.14 4.98
N ASP A 100 10.70 -4.16 4.74
CA ASP A 100 9.83 -4.23 3.56
C ASP A 100 8.84 -3.05 3.55
N ALA A 101 8.17 -2.79 4.67
CA ALA A 101 7.23 -1.69 4.80
C ALA A 101 7.88 -0.33 4.52
N TYR A 102 9.07 -0.10 5.07
CA TYR A 102 9.81 1.15 4.86
C TYR A 102 10.27 1.29 3.41
N THR A 103 10.82 0.24 2.81
CA THR A 103 11.31 0.24 1.43
C THR A 103 10.18 0.55 0.44
N VAL A 104 9.02 -0.09 0.61
CA VAL A 104 7.84 0.16 -0.22
C VAL A 104 7.33 1.59 -0.05
N ALA A 105 7.27 2.10 1.19
CA ALA A 105 6.82 3.46 1.47
C ALA A 105 7.76 4.49 0.85
N ARG A 106 9.07 4.28 0.96
CA ARG A 106 10.10 5.14 0.36
C ARG A 106 9.99 5.16 -1.17
N TYR A 107 9.88 3.99 -1.78
CA TYR A 107 9.73 3.89 -3.24
C TYR A 107 8.49 4.64 -3.74
N ARG A 108 7.34 4.47 -3.09
CA ARG A 108 6.11 5.18 -3.45
C ARG A 108 6.22 6.68 -3.28
N TRP A 109 6.92 7.13 -2.24
CA TRP A 109 7.16 8.54 -1.99
C TRP A 109 8.03 9.17 -3.10
N GLU A 110 9.10 8.50 -3.50
CA GLU A 110 9.97 8.97 -4.59
C GLU A 110 9.22 9.02 -5.93
N CYS A 111 8.45 7.99 -6.26
CA CYS A 111 7.61 7.99 -7.46
C CYS A 111 6.58 9.13 -7.46
N PHE A 112 5.97 9.42 -6.31
CA PHE A 112 5.04 10.54 -6.19
C PHE A 112 5.75 11.88 -6.40
N ARG A 113 6.91 12.06 -5.81
CA ARG A 113 7.72 13.28 -5.91
C ARG A 113 8.13 13.56 -7.36
N GLN A 114 8.61 12.55 -8.07
CA GLN A 114 8.97 12.66 -9.49
C GLN A 114 7.79 13.06 -10.36
N ARG A 115 6.62 12.43 -10.16
CA ARG A 115 5.40 12.76 -10.89
C ARG A 115 4.90 14.17 -10.60
N SER A 116 5.06 14.65 -9.39
CA SER A 116 4.67 16.01 -9.00
C SER A 116 5.58 17.03 -9.66
N GLN A 117 6.87 16.76 -9.78
CA GLN A 117 7.82 17.63 -10.47
C GLN A 117 7.57 17.66 -11.97
N ALA A 118 7.29 16.54 -12.61
CA ALA A 118 6.98 16.46 -14.03
C ALA A 118 5.69 17.20 -14.42
N LYS A 119 4.72 17.32 -13.50
CA LYS A 119 3.47 18.08 -13.73
C LYS A 119 3.60 19.58 -13.43
N GLY A 120 4.64 19.99 -12.71
CA GLY A 120 4.91 21.40 -12.37
C GLY A 120 5.75 22.13 -13.40
N VAL A 121 6.18 21.43 -14.42
CA VAL A 121 6.88 21.99 -15.61
C VAL A 121 5.93 22.03 -16.79
#